data_5402bc1bb195bf4a8d8ab4265d39b64c
#
_entry.id   5402bc1bb195bf4a8d8ab4265d39b64c
#
_cell.length_a   1.000
_cell.length_b   1.000
_cell.length_c   1.000
_cell.angle_alpha   90.00
_cell.angle_beta   90.00
_cell.angle_gamma   90.00
#
_symmetry.space_group_name_H-M   'P 1'
#
loop_
_entity.id
_entity.type
_entity.pdbx_description
1 polymer ?
#
loop_
_entity_poly.entity_id
_entity_poly.type
_entity_poly.pdbx_seq_one_letter_code
_entity_poly.pdbx_strand_id
1 'polypeptide(L)'
;MIIDEGNCTNVVSTTLVEILNLPTLKHPRPYKLQWLNNCREVKENKQVLVSFSIGRYKYEVPYDVVPMHVGHILLGRPWQFDNKVNHDSFKNRHSFVKENKTITLVPLTPRQVYEDQMKLKRENELKNNCETESSKIDDEKESERKKESEKKNRK
;
A
#
# COMPACT_ATOMS: atom_id res chain seq x y z
N MET A 1 7.87 -4.33 2.03
CA MET A 1 7.84 -4.84 0.64
C MET A 1 7.88 -6.35 0.68
N ILE A 2 7.03 -7.00 -0.09
CA ILE A 2 6.92 -8.47 -0.19
C ILE A 2 7.20 -8.85 -1.64
N ILE A 3 7.89 -9.97 -1.88
CA ILE A 3 8.01 -10.59 -3.20
C ILE A 3 7.20 -11.88 -3.16
N ASP A 4 6.25 -12.02 -4.08
CA ASP A 4 5.31 -13.15 -4.10
C ASP A 4 5.20 -13.72 -5.51
N GLU A 5 5.67 -14.95 -5.69
CA GLU A 5 5.61 -15.67 -6.98
C GLU A 5 4.20 -16.15 -7.32
N GLY A 6 3.32 -16.26 -6.35
CA GLY A 6 1.94 -16.64 -6.54
C GLY A 6 1.08 -15.54 -7.16
N ASN A 7 1.49 -14.28 -7.04
CA ASN A 7 0.69 -13.15 -7.50
C ASN A 7 0.93 -12.81 -8.98
N CYS A 8 -0.14 -12.73 -9.74
CA CYS A 8 -0.09 -12.42 -11.19
C CYS A 8 0.10 -10.93 -11.48
N THR A 9 0.03 -10.07 -10.50
CA THR A 9 0.17 -8.61 -10.64
C THR A 9 1.01 -8.02 -9.52
N ASN A 10 1.51 -6.79 -9.73
CA ASN A 10 2.12 -6.01 -8.67
C ASN A 10 1.00 -5.24 -7.96
N VAL A 11 0.95 -5.28 -6.64
CA VAL A 11 -0.09 -4.59 -5.88
C VAL A 11 0.49 -3.66 -4.82
N VAL A 12 -0.23 -2.56 -4.58
CA VAL A 12 0.10 -1.58 -3.56
C VAL A 12 -1.12 -1.32 -2.67
N SER A 13 -0.88 -1.10 -1.38
CA SER A 13 -1.97 -0.81 -0.45
C SER A 13 -2.58 0.57 -0.71
N THR A 14 -3.91 0.66 -0.60
CA THR A 14 -4.64 1.93 -0.63
C THR A 14 -4.04 2.91 0.37
N THR A 15 -3.70 2.44 1.56
CA THR A 15 -3.06 3.23 2.62
C THR A 15 -1.77 3.90 2.17
N LEU A 16 -0.87 3.19 1.45
CA LEU A 16 0.36 3.80 0.98
C LEU A 16 0.11 4.87 -0.09
N VAL A 17 -0.83 4.61 -1.00
CA VAL A 17 -1.22 5.57 -2.05
C VAL A 17 -1.74 6.87 -1.44
N GLU A 18 -2.56 6.78 -0.40
CA GLU A 18 -3.09 7.92 0.35
C GLU A 18 -2.00 8.67 1.13
N ILE A 19 -1.12 7.92 1.84
CA ILE A 19 -0.01 8.53 2.59
C ILE A 19 0.90 9.37 1.70
N LEU A 20 1.23 8.85 0.54
CA LEU A 20 2.15 9.50 -0.40
C LEU A 20 1.42 10.42 -1.38
N ASN A 21 0.09 10.53 -1.27
CA ASN A 21 -0.77 11.32 -2.15
C ASN A 21 -0.46 11.06 -3.64
N LEU A 22 -0.35 9.78 -4.01
CA LEU A 22 0.03 9.39 -5.35
C LEU A 22 -1.14 9.52 -6.33
N PRO A 23 -0.93 10.07 -7.53
CA PRO A 23 -1.97 10.17 -8.54
C PRO A 23 -2.37 8.79 -9.06
N THR A 24 -3.64 8.44 -8.94
CA THR A 24 -4.17 7.17 -9.44
C THR A 24 -4.81 7.34 -10.82
N LEU A 25 -4.65 6.35 -11.66
CA LEU A 25 -5.27 6.24 -12.98
C LEU A 25 -6.33 5.14 -12.96
N LYS A 26 -7.31 5.24 -13.85
CA LYS A 26 -8.27 4.17 -14.05
C LYS A 26 -7.58 2.97 -14.67
N HIS A 27 -7.78 1.76 -14.10
CA HIS A 27 -7.21 0.54 -14.65
C HIS A 27 -7.76 0.27 -16.07
N PRO A 28 -6.88 0.04 -17.08
CA PRO A 28 -7.31 -0.15 -18.48
C PRO A 28 -8.18 -1.41 -18.68
N ARG A 29 -8.00 -2.42 -17.84
CA ARG A 29 -8.76 -3.68 -17.86
C ARG A 29 -9.15 -4.06 -16.43
N PRO A 30 -10.20 -3.46 -15.86
CA PRO A 30 -10.63 -3.77 -14.50
C PRO A 30 -10.95 -5.25 -14.35
N TYR A 31 -10.52 -5.85 -13.24
CA TYR A 31 -10.76 -7.25 -12.94
C TYR A 31 -11.15 -7.43 -11.48
N LYS A 32 -11.57 -8.63 -11.11
CA LYS A 32 -11.89 -8.98 -9.72
C LYS A 32 -10.75 -9.77 -9.12
N LEU A 33 -10.24 -9.30 -7.99
CA LEU A 33 -9.25 -10.01 -7.19
C LEU A 33 -9.97 -10.75 -6.05
N GLN A 34 -9.70 -12.03 -5.94
CA GLN A 34 -10.22 -12.85 -4.84
C GLN A 34 -9.08 -13.16 -3.88
N TRP A 35 -9.20 -12.70 -2.64
CA TRP A 35 -8.27 -13.05 -1.58
C TRP A 35 -8.69 -14.35 -0.90
N LEU A 36 -7.72 -15.24 -0.64
CA LEU A 36 -7.95 -16.57 -0.04
C LEU A 36 -8.67 -16.51 1.32
N ASN A 37 -8.50 -15.43 2.07
CA ASN A 37 -9.02 -15.30 3.44
C ASN A 37 -10.33 -14.52 3.56
N ASN A 38 -10.78 -13.86 2.51
CA ASN A 38 -12.02 -13.09 2.50
C ASN A 38 -12.86 -13.50 1.32
N CYS A 39 -14.07 -14.01 1.56
CA CYS A 39 -15.05 -14.30 0.51
C CYS A 39 -15.54 -13.03 -0.23
N ARG A 40 -14.85 -11.91 -0.08
CA ARG A 40 -15.16 -10.65 -0.75
C ARG A 40 -14.30 -10.50 -1.99
N GLU A 41 -14.95 -10.42 -3.13
CA GLU A 41 -14.32 -10.00 -4.38
C GLU A 41 -14.04 -8.50 -4.28
N VAL A 42 -12.78 -8.11 -4.46
CA VAL A 42 -12.39 -6.72 -4.60
C VAL A 42 -12.27 -6.40 -6.08
N LYS A 43 -13.02 -5.41 -6.55
CA LYS A 43 -12.94 -4.96 -7.93
C LYS A 43 -11.78 -3.99 -8.08
N GLU A 44 -10.75 -4.44 -8.76
CA GLU A 44 -9.59 -3.62 -9.07
C GLU A 44 -9.89 -2.72 -10.27
N ASN A 45 -9.91 -1.42 -10.00
CA ASN A 45 -10.24 -0.40 -10.99
C ASN A 45 -9.25 0.77 -11.04
N LYS A 46 -8.23 0.77 -10.17
CA LYS A 46 -7.23 1.83 -10.08
C LYS A 46 -5.81 1.28 -10.19
N GLN A 47 -5.00 2.01 -10.92
CA GLN A 47 -3.54 1.80 -10.99
C GLN A 47 -2.81 3.04 -10.55
N VAL A 48 -1.59 2.84 -10.08
CA VAL A 48 -0.67 3.91 -9.70
C VAL A 48 0.76 3.53 -10.09
N LEU A 49 1.53 4.52 -10.49
CA LEU A 49 2.95 4.36 -10.75
C LEU A 49 3.71 4.67 -9.45
N VAL A 50 4.45 3.69 -8.93
CA VAL A 50 5.22 3.86 -7.70
C VAL A 50 6.70 3.79 -8.02
N SER A 51 7.42 4.82 -7.61
CA SER A 51 8.87 4.85 -7.65
C SER A 51 9.45 4.35 -6.32
N PHE A 52 10.32 3.38 -6.38
CA PHE A 52 11.03 2.85 -5.22
C PHE A 52 12.48 2.50 -5.57
N SER A 53 13.29 2.24 -4.56
CA SER A 53 14.70 1.85 -4.78
C SER A 53 15.06 0.58 -4.04
N ILE A 54 15.88 -0.25 -4.68
CA ILE A 54 16.55 -1.39 -4.08
C ILE A 54 18.05 -1.10 -4.09
N GLY A 55 18.61 -0.80 -2.93
CA GLY A 55 19.97 -0.28 -2.83
C GLY A 55 20.09 1.04 -3.60
N ARG A 56 20.99 1.08 -4.60
CA ARG A 56 21.21 2.27 -5.45
C ARG A 56 20.33 2.32 -6.70
N TYR A 57 19.60 1.26 -6.99
CA TYR A 57 18.81 1.13 -8.22
C TYR A 57 17.39 1.63 -8.01
N LYS A 58 16.97 2.54 -8.87
CA LYS A 58 15.62 3.09 -8.88
C LYS A 58 14.73 2.28 -9.82
N TYR A 59 13.52 2.06 -9.41
CA TYR A 59 12.47 1.38 -10.16
C TYR A 59 11.24 2.27 -10.20
N GLU A 60 10.54 2.20 -11.31
CA GLU A 60 9.23 2.81 -11.48
C GLU A 60 8.34 1.73 -12.07
N VAL A 61 7.35 1.31 -11.29
CA VAL A 61 6.55 0.13 -11.60
C VAL A 61 5.07 0.47 -11.45
N PRO A 62 4.21 0.06 -12.40
CA PRO A 62 2.77 0.16 -12.25
C PRO A 62 2.27 -0.89 -11.25
N TYR A 63 1.38 -0.46 -10.37
CA TYR A 63 0.74 -1.29 -9.34
C TYR A 63 -0.77 -1.14 -9.39
N ASP A 64 -1.46 -2.23 -9.12
CA ASP A 64 -2.88 -2.20 -8.85
C ASP A 64 -3.12 -1.83 -7.39
N VAL A 65 -4.08 -0.93 -7.15
CA VAL A 65 -4.35 -0.39 -5.83
C VAL A 65 -5.37 -1.26 -5.13
N VAL A 66 -4.97 -1.93 -4.05
CA VAL A 66 -5.83 -2.87 -3.31
C VAL A 66 -5.88 -2.55 -1.81
N PRO A 67 -7.00 -2.83 -1.11
CA PRO A 67 -7.06 -2.74 0.33
C PRO A 67 -6.26 -3.91 0.95
N MET A 68 -5.03 -3.64 1.36
CA MET A 68 -4.10 -4.64 1.88
C MET A 68 -3.60 -4.25 3.26
N HIS A 69 -3.64 -5.20 4.21
CA HIS A 69 -3.24 -4.96 5.61
C HIS A 69 -1.84 -5.48 5.96
N VAL A 70 -1.30 -6.41 5.19
CA VAL A 70 -0.07 -7.16 5.52
C VAL A 70 1.21 -6.46 5.06
N GLY A 71 1.11 -5.39 4.30
CA GLY A 71 2.27 -4.67 3.78
C GLY A 71 1.83 -3.56 2.84
N HIS A 72 2.79 -2.76 2.39
CA HIS A 72 2.45 -1.65 1.51
C HIS A 72 2.67 -1.95 0.04
N ILE A 73 3.67 -2.77 -0.30
CA ILE A 73 4.08 -3.08 -1.67
C ILE A 73 4.30 -4.59 -1.79
N LEU A 74 3.69 -5.18 -2.81
CA LEU A 74 3.90 -6.56 -3.21
C LEU A 74 4.34 -6.60 -4.67
N LEU A 75 5.51 -7.17 -4.90
CA LEU A 75 6.10 -7.41 -6.21
C LEU A 75 5.70 -8.82 -6.67
N GLY A 76 4.84 -8.86 -7.67
CA GLY A 76 4.36 -10.10 -8.28
C GLY A 76 5.24 -10.58 -9.44
N ARG A 77 4.71 -11.53 -10.19
CA ARG A 77 5.37 -12.10 -11.39
C ARG A 77 5.80 -11.06 -12.43
N PRO A 78 5.03 -9.99 -12.73
CA PRO A 78 5.45 -9.04 -13.75
C PRO A 78 6.82 -8.43 -13.42
N TRP A 79 7.02 -7.95 -12.19
CA TRP A 79 8.31 -7.40 -11.78
C TRP A 79 9.42 -8.43 -11.79
N GLN A 80 9.14 -9.65 -11.35
CA GLN A 80 10.12 -10.74 -11.33
C GLN A 80 10.54 -11.14 -12.75
N PHE A 81 9.58 -11.22 -13.67
CA PHE A 81 9.81 -11.55 -15.07
C PHE A 81 10.65 -10.47 -15.76
N ASP A 82 10.28 -9.19 -15.62
CA ASP A 82 10.97 -8.06 -16.23
C ASP A 82 12.43 -7.95 -15.78
N ASN A 83 12.70 -8.31 -14.54
CA ASN A 83 14.07 -8.29 -13.96
C ASN A 83 14.77 -9.64 -14.06
N LYS A 84 14.18 -10.66 -14.70
CA LYS A 84 14.73 -12.02 -14.80
C LYS A 84 15.21 -12.56 -13.45
N VAL A 85 14.34 -12.41 -12.44
CA VAL A 85 14.62 -12.80 -11.07
C VAL A 85 14.75 -14.32 -10.99
N ASN A 86 15.86 -14.79 -10.40
CA ASN A 86 16.06 -16.19 -10.06
C ASN A 86 15.78 -16.40 -8.57
N HIS A 87 14.87 -17.32 -8.25
CA HIS A 87 14.55 -17.69 -6.89
C HIS A 87 15.25 -18.99 -6.49
N ASP A 88 16.14 -18.89 -5.51
CA ASP A 88 16.72 -20.06 -4.83
C ASP A 88 15.80 -20.45 -3.68
N SER A 89 14.90 -21.39 -3.94
CA SER A 89 13.89 -21.85 -2.96
C SER A 89 14.52 -22.49 -1.71
N PHE A 90 15.69 -23.10 -1.84
CA PHE A 90 16.39 -23.72 -0.71
C PHE A 90 16.90 -22.68 0.29
N LYS A 91 17.47 -21.58 -0.21
CA LYS A 91 17.99 -20.47 0.61
C LYS A 91 16.96 -19.35 0.82
N ASN A 92 15.80 -19.46 0.18
CA ASN A 92 14.77 -18.42 0.13
C ASN A 92 15.37 -17.05 -0.25
N ARG A 93 16.09 -17.00 -1.37
CA ARG A 93 16.75 -15.79 -1.85
C ARG A 93 16.34 -15.50 -3.28
N HIS A 94 16.07 -14.23 -3.57
CA HIS A 94 15.79 -13.75 -4.91
C HIS A 94 17.04 -13.02 -5.43
N SER A 95 17.52 -13.38 -6.62
CA SER A 95 18.68 -12.73 -7.24
C SER A 95 18.37 -12.34 -8.68
N PHE A 96 18.93 -11.21 -9.09
CA PHE A 96 18.81 -10.70 -10.46
C PHE A 96 20.04 -9.86 -10.82
N VAL A 97 20.24 -9.65 -12.12
CA VAL A 97 21.38 -8.87 -12.62
C VAL A 97 20.87 -7.50 -13.06
N LYS A 98 21.50 -6.44 -12.55
CA LYS A 98 21.27 -5.06 -12.96
C LYS A 98 22.62 -4.37 -13.19
N GLU A 99 22.80 -3.74 -14.37
CA GLU A 99 24.06 -3.06 -14.73
C GLU A 99 25.32 -3.94 -14.52
N ASN A 100 25.26 -5.18 -14.98
CA ASN A 100 26.31 -6.19 -14.83
C ASN A 100 26.69 -6.54 -13.38
N LYS A 101 25.82 -6.24 -12.41
CA LYS A 101 26.00 -6.62 -11.00
C LYS A 101 24.85 -7.49 -10.53
N THR A 102 25.19 -8.57 -9.86
CA THR A 102 24.22 -9.44 -9.21
C THR A 102 23.75 -8.81 -7.91
N ILE A 103 22.43 -8.66 -7.79
CA ILE A 103 21.74 -8.20 -6.58
C ILE A 103 21.07 -9.42 -5.98
N THR A 104 21.28 -9.66 -4.69
CA THR A 104 20.63 -10.74 -3.96
C THR A 104 19.79 -10.13 -2.83
N LEU A 105 18.51 -10.44 -2.85
CA LEU A 105 17.55 -10.06 -1.79
C LEU A 105 17.44 -11.23 -0.83
N VAL A 106 17.60 -10.91 0.44
CA VAL A 106 17.53 -11.87 1.55
C VAL A 106 16.25 -11.59 2.35
N PRO A 107 15.48 -12.62 2.73
CA PRO A 107 14.28 -12.41 3.53
C PRO A 107 14.64 -11.82 4.89
N LEU A 108 13.73 -11.01 5.41
CA LEU A 108 13.82 -10.52 6.79
C LEU A 108 13.68 -11.69 7.76
N THR A 109 14.34 -11.61 8.88
CA THR A 109 14.16 -12.58 9.97
C THR A 109 12.75 -12.43 10.56
N PRO A 110 12.16 -13.49 11.17
CA PRO A 110 10.85 -13.41 11.81
C PRO A 110 10.71 -12.25 12.81
N ARG A 111 11.79 -11.94 13.53
CA ARG A 111 11.84 -10.80 14.45
C ARG A 111 11.71 -9.46 13.72
N GLN A 112 12.45 -9.27 12.65
CA GLN A 112 12.37 -8.06 11.83
C GLN A 112 10.99 -7.89 11.18
N VAL A 113 10.39 -8.99 10.71
CA VAL A 113 9.02 -8.96 10.17
C VAL A 113 8.02 -8.53 11.26
N TYR A 114 8.15 -9.07 12.46
CA TYR A 114 7.31 -8.69 13.59
C TYR A 114 7.47 -7.20 13.96
N GLU A 115 8.70 -6.71 14.05
CA GLU A 115 9.01 -5.31 14.35
C GLU A 115 8.41 -4.37 13.27
N ASP A 116 8.53 -4.72 11.99
CA ASP A 116 7.93 -3.98 10.87
C ASP A 116 6.38 -3.97 10.95
N GLN A 117 5.76 -5.12 11.23
CA GLN A 117 4.31 -5.21 11.37
C GLN A 117 3.79 -4.38 12.53
N MET A 118 4.49 -4.39 13.66
CA MET A 118 4.13 -3.58 14.83
C MET A 118 4.26 -2.09 14.55
N LYS A 119 5.27 -1.70 13.78
CA LYS A 119 5.46 -0.31 13.36
C LYS A 119 4.32 0.17 12.45
N LEU A 120 3.97 -0.62 11.43
CA LEU A 120 2.86 -0.35 10.55
C LEU A 120 1.52 -0.24 11.30
N LYS A 121 1.30 -1.12 12.27
CA LYS A 121 0.08 -1.11 13.09
C LYS A 121 -0.03 0.19 13.90
N ARG A 122 1.06 0.63 14.54
CA ARG A 122 1.10 1.89 15.29
C ARG A 122 0.85 3.11 14.40
N GLU A 123 1.43 3.12 13.21
CA GLU A 123 1.24 4.22 12.24
C GLU A 123 -0.23 4.31 11.79
N ASN A 124 -0.89 3.18 11.59
CA ASN A 124 -2.32 3.14 11.25
C ASN A 124 -3.22 3.57 12.41
N GLU A 125 -2.90 3.16 13.65
CA GLU A 125 -3.64 3.58 14.85
C GLU A 125 -3.54 5.09 15.09
N LEU A 126 -2.36 5.67 14.90
CA LEU A 126 -2.15 7.12 15.03
C LEU A 126 -2.97 7.91 14.00
N LYS A 127 -3.11 7.40 12.77
CA LYS A 127 -3.91 8.04 11.74
C LYS A 127 -5.40 7.99 12.05
N ASN A 128 -5.92 6.84 12.42
CA ASN A 128 -7.32 6.69 12.78
C ASN A 128 -7.72 7.59 13.94
N ASN A 129 -6.83 7.81 14.91
CA ASN A 129 -7.06 8.75 16.02
C ASN A 129 -7.06 10.20 15.55
N CYS A 130 -6.20 10.58 14.61
CA CYS A 130 -6.15 11.93 14.06
C CYS A 130 -7.41 12.29 13.25
N GLU A 131 -7.95 11.34 12.47
CA GLU A 131 -9.19 11.52 11.71
C GLU A 131 -10.41 11.64 12.62
N THR A 132 -10.43 10.91 13.74
CA THR A 132 -11.52 10.97 14.72
C THR A 132 -11.54 12.29 15.50
N GLU A 133 -10.39 12.90 15.74
CA GLU A 133 -10.29 14.21 16.38
C GLU A 133 -10.67 15.35 15.43
N SER A 134 -10.30 15.26 14.15
CA SER A 134 -10.66 16.26 13.15
C SER A 134 -12.17 16.32 12.90
N SER A 135 -12.83 15.16 12.83
CA SER A 135 -14.29 15.10 12.63
C SER A 135 -15.07 15.66 13.83
N LYS A 136 -14.59 15.50 15.06
CA LYS A 136 -15.23 16.08 16.25
C LYS A 136 -15.14 17.60 16.32
N ILE A 137 -14.01 18.16 15.86
CA ILE A 137 -13.81 19.62 15.82
C ILE A 137 -14.72 20.29 14.79
N ASP A 138 -14.98 19.64 13.67
CA ASP A 138 -15.86 20.15 12.64
C ASP A 138 -17.34 20.09 13.05
N ASP A 139 -17.77 19.02 13.73
CA ASP A 139 -19.12 18.90 14.30
C ASP A 139 -19.41 19.92 15.40
N GLU A 140 -18.43 20.21 16.27
CA GLU A 140 -18.57 21.26 17.30
C GLU A 140 -18.69 22.66 16.69
N LYS A 141 -17.89 22.98 15.68
CA LYS A 141 -17.96 24.28 14.98
C LYS A 141 -19.27 24.46 14.21
N GLU A 142 -19.81 23.41 13.63
CA GLU A 142 -21.10 23.47 12.92
C GLU A 142 -22.27 23.65 13.90
N SER A 143 -22.21 23.02 15.07
CA SER A 143 -23.20 23.16 16.13
C SER A 143 -23.21 24.57 16.77
N GLU A 144 -22.04 25.20 16.93
CA GLU A 144 -21.94 26.58 17.40
C GLU A 144 -22.48 27.60 16.38
N ARG A 145 -22.17 27.42 15.09
CA ARG A 145 -22.72 28.28 14.02
C ARG A 145 -24.25 28.21 13.92
N LYS A 146 -24.86 27.03 14.12
CA LYS A 146 -26.31 26.87 14.17
C LYS A 146 -26.95 27.60 15.34
N LYS A 147 -26.34 27.55 16.54
CA LYS A 147 -26.80 28.25 17.72
C LYS A 147 -26.71 29.80 17.61
N GLU A 148 -25.69 30.28 16.89
CA GLU A 148 -25.51 31.73 16.65
C GLU A 148 -26.53 32.27 15.63
N SER A 149 -26.87 31.49 14.59
CA SER A 149 -27.87 31.85 13.59
C SER A 149 -29.30 31.89 14.17
N GLU A 150 -29.63 30.97 15.08
CA GLU A 150 -30.92 30.95 15.77
C GLU A 150 -31.11 32.12 16.75
N LYS A 151 -30.03 32.60 17.39
CA LYS A 151 -30.08 33.79 18.25
C LYS A 151 -30.29 35.10 17.47
N LYS A 152 -29.83 35.19 16.23
CA LYS A 152 -30.02 36.37 15.37
C LYS A 152 -31.42 36.49 14.78
N ASN A 153 -32.14 35.40 14.65
CA ASN A 153 -33.52 35.40 14.11
C ASN A 153 -34.61 35.61 15.18
N ARG A 154 -34.22 35.79 16.45
CA ARG A 154 -35.17 36.04 17.57
C ARG A 154 -35.13 37.51 18.08
N LYS A 155 -34.53 38.40 17.34
CA LYS A 155 -34.59 39.87 17.57
C LYS A 155 -35.24 40.54 16.39
#